data_cba44317047756d79fef67b2c628dcad
#
_entry.id   cba44317047756d79fef67b2c628dcad
#
_cell.length_a   1.000
_cell.length_b   1.000
_cell.length_c   1.000
_cell.angle_alpha   90.00
_cell.angle_beta   90.00
_cell.angle_gamma   90.00
#
_symmetry.space_group_name_H-M   'P 1'
#
loop_
_entity.id
_entity.type
_entity.pdbx_description
1 polymer ?
#
loop_
_entity_poly.entity_id
_entity_poly.type
_entity_poly.pdbx_seq_one_letter_code
_entity_poly.pdbx_strand_id
1 'polypeptide(L)'
;MHDGFATLPAPPYYAVIFSSRRRDGGGDDGYDATSARMLELVRQQPGFLGAESTRGIDGFGITVAYFESEDAIAAWRNHAEHADARARGRNEWYEHFELRIARVERAYGMRPGAPE
;
A
#
# COMPACT_ATOMS: atom_id res chain seq x y z
N MET A 1 -17.73 -5.70 -7.70
CA MET A 1 -17.72 -5.30 -6.29
C MET A 1 -16.35 -5.59 -5.69
N HIS A 2 -15.82 -4.64 -4.98
CA HIS A 2 -14.52 -4.76 -4.35
C HIS A 2 -14.70 -5.32 -2.93
N ASP A 3 -14.04 -6.42 -2.60
CA ASP A 3 -14.14 -7.07 -1.29
C ASP A 3 -12.94 -6.82 -0.38
N GLY A 4 -12.03 -5.95 -0.78
CA GLY A 4 -10.82 -5.61 -0.02
C GLY A 4 -9.62 -6.46 -0.35
N PHE A 5 -9.79 -7.60 -0.99
CA PHE A 5 -8.68 -8.48 -1.33
C PHE A 5 -8.06 -8.12 -2.68
N ALA A 6 -6.73 -8.12 -2.73
CA ALA A 6 -6.03 -8.02 -4.00
C ALA A 6 -6.11 -9.36 -4.74
N THR A 7 -6.22 -9.30 -6.06
CA THR A 7 -6.15 -10.49 -6.91
C THR A 7 -4.73 -10.61 -7.41
N LEU A 8 -4.03 -11.65 -6.96
CA LEU A 8 -2.59 -11.77 -7.18
C LEU A 8 -2.25 -13.03 -7.98
N PRO A 9 -1.13 -12.99 -8.73
CA PRO A 9 -0.63 -14.19 -9.44
C PRO A 9 -0.03 -15.18 -8.45
N ALA A 10 0.41 -16.31 -8.96
CA ALA A 10 1.18 -17.25 -8.16
C ALA A 10 2.50 -16.63 -7.72
N PRO A 11 2.97 -16.90 -6.48
CA PRO A 11 4.27 -16.41 -6.03
C PRO A 11 5.41 -17.08 -6.83
N PRO A 12 6.63 -16.51 -6.75
CA PRO A 12 7.02 -15.44 -5.82
C PRO A 12 6.64 -14.05 -6.30
N TYR A 13 6.41 -13.16 -5.37
CA TYR A 13 6.27 -11.73 -5.60
C TYR A 13 6.69 -10.99 -4.32
N TYR A 14 6.60 -9.67 -4.32
CA TYR A 14 7.10 -8.87 -3.21
C TYR A 14 5.98 -8.07 -2.58
N ALA A 15 6.04 -7.93 -1.26
CA ALA A 15 5.09 -7.14 -0.48
C ALA A 15 5.82 -5.97 0.17
N VAL A 16 5.28 -4.77 -0.01
CA VAL A 16 5.71 -3.60 0.74
C VAL A 16 4.67 -3.38 1.82
N ILE A 17 5.06 -3.56 3.05
CA ILE A 17 4.15 -3.48 4.21
C ILE A 17 4.40 -2.15 4.90
N PHE A 18 3.41 -1.27 4.86
CA PHE A 18 3.48 0.06 5.43
C PHE A 18 2.52 0.14 6.61
N SER A 19 3.08 0.17 7.81
CA SER A 19 2.32 0.33 9.05
C SER A 19 2.50 1.77 9.52
N SER A 20 1.42 2.47 9.80
CA SER A 20 1.51 3.88 10.13
C SER A 20 0.44 4.32 11.11
N ARG A 21 0.75 5.38 11.86
CA ARG A 21 -0.22 6.09 12.69
C ARG A 21 -0.33 7.51 12.19
N ARG A 22 -1.56 7.92 11.86
CA ARG A 22 -1.83 9.28 11.45
C ARG A 22 -1.68 10.25 12.62
N ARG A 23 -1.22 11.46 12.32
CA ARG A 23 -1.24 12.54 13.30
C ARG A 23 -2.67 12.86 13.67
N ASP A 24 -2.89 13.10 14.95
CA ASP A 24 -4.18 13.53 15.45
C ASP A 24 -4.30 15.02 15.16
N GLY A 25 -5.20 15.41 14.33
CA GLY A 25 -5.30 16.81 13.94
C GLY A 25 -6.55 17.13 13.17
N GLY A 26 -7.31 16.15 12.85
CA GLY A 26 -8.60 16.31 12.21
C GLY A 26 -8.65 17.29 11.05
N GLY A 27 -9.68 17.28 10.31
CA GLY A 27 -9.88 18.16 9.20
C GLY A 27 -9.20 17.70 7.93
N ASP A 28 -9.41 18.45 6.88
CA ASP A 28 -8.89 18.15 5.56
C ASP A 28 -7.47 18.68 5.43
N ASP A 29 -6.50 17.78 5.51
CA ASP A 29 -5.08 18.10 5.38
C ASP A 29 -4.51 17.63 4.03
N GLY A 30 -5.38 17.24 3.11
CA GLY A 30 -4.98 16.73 1.79
C GLY A 30 -4.60 15.27 1.77
N TYR A 31 -4.66 14.58 2.89
CA TYR A 31 -4.24 13.17 2.97
C TYR A 31 -5.10 12.27 2.08
N ASP A 32 -6.42 12.37 2.21
CA ASP A 32 -7.33 11.48 1.47
C ASP A 32 -7.21 11.68 -0.04
N ALA A 33 -7.14 12.93 -0.48
CA ALA A 33 -6.97 13.23 -1.90
C ALA A 33 -5.64 12.72 -2.43
N THR A 34 -4.56 12.91 -1.68
CA THR A 34 -3.24 12.42 -2.10
C THR A 34 -3.17 10.91 -2.08
N SER A 35 -3.76 10.27 -1.08
CA SER A 35 -3.82 8.80 -1.01
C SER A 35 -4.55 8.21 -2.22
N ALA A 36 -5.69 8.80 -2.59
CA ALA A 36 -6.44 8.36 -3.78
C ALA A 36 -5.61 8.55 -5.06
N ARG A 37 -4.90 9.68 -5.16
CA ARG A 37 -4.02 9.95 -6.32
C ARG A 37 -2.89 8.95 -6.40
N MET A 38 -2.27 8.59 -5.26
CA MET A 38 -1.19 7.61 -5.23
C MET A 38 -1.67 6.23 -5.69
N LEU A 39 -2.86 5.82 -5.27
CA LEU A 39 -3.44 4.55 -5.72
C LEU A 39 -3.67 4.56 -7.22
N GLU A 40 -4.20 5.66 -7.77
CA GLU A 40 -4.41 5.82 -9.20
C GLU A 40 -3.09 5.70 -9.97
N LEU A 41 -2.03 6.36 -9.49
CA LEU A 41 -0.73 6.35 -10.14
C LEU A 41 -0.03 4.98 -10.04
N VAL A 42 -0.06 4.35 -8.86
CA VAL A 42 0.64 3.07 -8.68
C VAL A 42 0.02 1.98 -9.54
N ARG A 43 -1.28 2.03 -9.76
CA ARG A 43 -1.97 1.06 -10.63
C ARG A 43 -1.47 1.09 -12.07
N GLN A 44 -0.89 2.20 -12.49
CA GLN A 44 -0.35 2.37 -13.84
C GLN A 44 1.12 1.97 -13.93
N GLN A 45 1.77 1.64 -12.81
CA GLN A 45 3.19 1.33 -12.81
C GLN A 45 3.44 -0.10 -13.27
N PRO A 46 4.45 -0.31 -14.14
CA PRO A 46 4.85 -1.66 -14.51
C PRO A 46 5.24 -2.46 -13.26
N GLY A 47 4.72 -3.69 -13.17
CA GLY A 47 5.04 -4.58 -12.07
C GLY A 47 4.21 -4.42 -10.82
N PHE A 48 3.32 -3.44 -10.75
CA PHE A 48 2.38 -3.36 -9.65
C PHE A 48 1.31 -4.45 -9.79
N LEU A 49 1.07 -5.20 -8.72
CA LEU A 49 0.14 -6.33 -8.74
C LEU A 49 -1.17 -6.06 -8.02
N GLY A 50 -1.14 -5.27 -6.96
CA GLY A 50 -2.35 -4.98 -6.19
C GLY A 50 -2.01 -4.43 -4.81
N ALA A 51 -3.03 -4.04 -4.06
CA ALA A 51 -2.84 -3.52 -2.72
C ALA A 51 -4.05 -3.84 -1.84
N GLU A 52 -3.78 -3.91 -0.55
CA GLU A 52 -4.78 -4.10 0.49
C GLU A 52 -4.49 -3.09 1.59
N SER A 53 -5.53 -2.44 2.11
CA SER A 53 -5.32 -1.37 3.08
C SER A 53 -6.49 -1.28 4.06
N THR A 54 -6.16 -1.01 5.29
CA THR A 54 -7.15 -0.72 6.32
C THR A 54 -6.59 0.26 7.33
N ARG A 55 -7.45 1.10 7.90
CA ARG A 55 -7.07 2.04 8.96
C ARG A 55 -8.17 2.11 10.00
N GLY A 56 -7.79 1.96 11.25
CA GLY A 56 -8.71 2.04 12.37
C GLY A 56 -9.05 3.49 12.73
N ILE A 57 -10.07 3.65 13.55
CA ILE A 57 -10.51 4.96 14.02
C ILE A 57 -9.46 5.64 14.90
N ASP A 58 -8.54 4.88 15.48
CA ASP A 58 -7.43 5.40 16.28
C ASP A 58 -6.27 5.92 15.43
N GLY A 59 -6.40 5.87 14.11
CA GLY A 59 -5.38 6.35 13.19
C GLY A 59 -4.33 5.34 12.80
N PHE A 60 -4.28 4.17 13.44
CA PHE A 60 -3.35 3.13 13.05
C PHE A 60 -3.85 2.38 11.83
N GLY A 61 -3.00 2.20 10.84
CA GLY A 61 -3.37 1.50 9.61
C GLY A 61 -2.21 0.71 9.03
N ILE A 62 -2.57 -0.23 8.16
CA ILE A 62 -1.61 -1.04 7.43
C ILE A 62 -2.02 -1.07 5.97
N THR A 63 -1.07 -0.77 5.09
CA THR A 63 -1.23 -0.94 3.65
C THR A 63 -0.18 -1.93 3.19
N VAL A 64 -0.60 -2.93 2.43
CA VAL A 64 0.30 -3.87 1.78
C VAL A 64 0.16 -3.69 0.28
N ALA A 65 1.25 -3.30 -0.38
CA ALA A 65 1.31 -3.16 -1.83
C ALA A 65 2.17 -4.28 -2.40
N TYR A 66 1.69 -4.92 -3.45
CA TYR A 66 2.35 -6.08 -4.03
C TYR A 66 2.93 -5.73 -5.39
N PHE A 67 4.18 -6.15 -5.60
CA PHE A 67 4.94 -5.87 -6.83
C PHE A 67 5.61 -7.15 -7.33
N GLU A 68 5.82 -7.23 -8.63
CA GLU A 68 6.45 -8.43 -9.22
C GLU A 68 7.95 -8.50 -8.95
N SER A 69 8.61 -7.37 -8.63
CA SER A 69 10.05 -7.32 -8.44
C SER A 69 10.47 -6.17 -7.54
N GLU A 70 11.68 -6.25 -7.02
CA GLU A 70 12.27 -5.13 -6.28
C GLU A 70 12.56 -3.92 -7.19
N ASP A 71 12.84 -4.16 -8.46
CA ASP A 71 13.02 -3.06 -9.43
C ASP A 71 11.73 -2.26 -9.59
N ALA A 72 10.58 -2.93 -9.63
CA ALA A 72 9.29 -2.26 -9.70
C ALA A 72 9.03 -1.42 -8.45
N ILE A 73 9.41 -1.93 -7.28
CA ILE A 73 9.32 -1.18 -6.02
C ILE A 73 10.19 0.07 -6.06
N ALA A 74 11.43 -0.07 -6.52
CA ALA A 74 12.36 1.04 -6.60
C ALA A 74 11.86 2.11 -7.58
N ALA A 75 11.34 1.70 -8.72
CA ALA A 75 10.80 2.62 -9.71
C ALA A 75 9.63 3.43 -9.15
N TRP A 76 8.73 2.78 -8.42
CA TRP A 76 7.62 3.47 -7.78
C TRP A 76 8.10 4.44 -6.70
N ARG A 77 9.05 4.01 -5.87
CA ARG A 77 9.62 4.87 -4.83
C ARG A 77 10.22 6.14 -5.44
N ASN A 78 10.84 6.03 -6.60
CA ASN A 78 11.52 7.14 -7.25
C ASN A 78 10.58 7.96 -8.14
N HIS A 79 9.31 7.57 -8.28
CA HIS A 79 8.33 8.36 -9.01
C HIS A 79 8.15 9.72 -8.33
N ALA A 80 8.23 10.80 -9.08
CA ALA A 80 8.27 12.16 -8.53
C ALA A 80 7.09 12.49 -7.62
N GLU A 81 5.86 12.18 -8.06
CA GLU A 81 4.69 12.46 -7.23
C GLU A 81 4.66 11.62 -5.95
N HIS A 82 5.14 10.37 -6.03
CA HIS A 82 5.23 9.50 -4.84
C HIS A 82 6.29 10.03 -3.88
N ALA A 83 7.42 10.51 -4.38
CA ALA A 83 8.46 11.11 -3.55
C ALA A 83 7.92 12.34 -2.80
N ASP A 84 7.16 13.19 -3.48
CA ASP A 84 6.52 14.35 -2.85
C ASP A 84 5.51 13.92 -1.79
N ALA A 85 4.68 12.93 -2.08
CA ALA A 85 3.71 12.41 -1.12
C ALA A 85 4.39 11.82 0.12
N ARG A 86 5.51 11.12 -0.05
CA ARG A 86 6.29 10.58 1.08
C ARG A 86 6.83 11.68 1.96
N ALA A 87 7.34 12.77 1.36
CA ALA A 87 7.83 13.92 2.11
C ALA A 87 6.71 14.58 2.93
N ARG A 88 5.53 14.76 2.33
CA ARG A 88 4.38 15.29 3.04
C ARG A 88 3.92 14.35 4.16
N GLY A 89 3.92 13.05 3.91
CA GLY A 89 3.55 12.07 4.93
C GLY A 89 4.46 12.19 6.16
N ARG A 90 5.76 12.25 5.91
CA ARG A 90 6.77 12.35 6.97
C ARG A 90 6.62 13.67 7.73
N ASN A 91 6.37 14.76 7.06
CA ASN A 91 6.36 16.10 7.64
C ASN A 91 4.99 16.50 8.21
N GLU A 92 3.88 16.00 7.64
CA GLU A 92 2.56 16.51 7.93
C GLU A 92 1.56 15.48 8.43
N TRP A 93 1.61 14.23 7.93
CA TRP A 93 0.50 13.27 8.07
C TRP A 93 0.71 12.17 9.08
N TYR A 94 1.94 11.72 9.26
CA TYR A 94 2.22 10.58 10.14
C TYR A 94 3.05 10.97 11.34
N GLU A 95 2.64 10.49 12.52
CA GLU A 95 3.47 10.62 13.70
C GLU A 95 4.48 9.47 13.79
N HIS A 96 4.17 8.33 13.16
CA HIS A 96 5.06 7.17 13.16
C HIS A 96 4.72 6.27 12.00
N PHE A 97 5.72 5.73 11.33
CA PHE A 97 5.52 4.66 10.35
C PHE A 97 6.71 3.73 10.32
N GLU A 98 6.44 2.49 9.93
CA GLU A 98 7.45 1.47 9.66
C GLU A 98 7.15 0.88 8.29
N LEU A 99 8.18 0.66 7.50
CA LEU A 99 8.03 0.06 6.18
C LEU A 99 8.92 -1.18 6.09
N ARG A 100 8.34 -2.27 5.63
CA ARG A 100 9.04 -3.54 5.46
C ARG A 100 8.80 -4.06 4.06
N ILE A 101 9.85 -4.63 3.46
CA ILE A 101 9.76 -5.28 2.16
C ILE A 101 10.03 -6.77 2.39
N ALA A 102 9.11 -7.60 1.93
CA ALA A 102 9.21 -9.04 2.11
C ALA A 102 8.97 -9.74 0.79
N ARG A 103 9.63 -10.87 0.59
CA ARG A 103 9.36 -11.74 -0.55
C ARG A 103 8.33 -12.77 -0.13
N VAL A 104 7.26 -12.87 -0.91
CA VAL A 104 6.21 -13.88 -0.68
C VAL A 104 6.61 -15.13 -1.45
N GLU A 105 6.95 -16.17 -0.71
CA GLU A 105 7.40 -17.44 -1.29
C GLU A 105 6.24 -18.39 -1.57
N ARG A 106 5.22 -18.36 -0.73
CA ARG A 106 4.05 -19.24 -0.82
C ARG A 106 2.81 -18.46 -0.47
N ALA A 107 1.70 -18.79 -1.10
CA ALA A 107 0.42 -18.19 -0.81
C ALA A 107 -0.69 -19.21 -1.04
N TYR A 108 -1.66 -19.22 -0.15
CA TYR A 108 -2.85 -20.04 -0.29
C TYR A 108 -4.00 -19.36 0.44
N GLY A 109 -5.20 -19.72 0.12
CA GLY A 109 -6.36 -19.08 0.73
C GLY A 109 -7.61 -19.93 0.62
N MET A 110 -8.68 -19.40 1.19
CA MET A 110 -10.00 -20.00 1.10
C MET A 110 -10.99 -18.90 0.68
N ARG A 111 -11.86 -19.22 -0.23
CA ARG A 111 -12.91 -18.29 -0.67
C ARG A 111 -14.28 -18.83 -0.28
N PRO A 112 -15.25 -17.96 0.02
CA PRO A 112 -16.61 -18.43 0.32
C PRO A 112 -17.14 -19.31 -0.81
N GLY A 113 -17.65 -20.49 -0.46
CA GLY A 113 -18.25 -21.42 -1.41
C GLY A 113 -17.26 -22.20 -2.26
N ALA A 114 -15.96 -22.00 -2.11
CA ALA A 114 -14.94 -22.73 -2.87
C ALA A 114 -14.41 -23.91 -2.05
N PRO A 115 -14.13 -25.07 -2.68
CA PRO A 115 -13.43 -26.15 -1.98
C PRO A 115 -11.99 -25.73 -1.69
N GLU A 116 -11.48 -26.23 -0.59
CA GLU A 116 -10.09 -25.99 -0.25
C GLU A 116 -9.14 -26.77 -1.15
#